data_73dfc79a90f4da306cd3ff79cd1a2bdf
#
_entry.id   73dfc79a90f4da306cd3ff79cd1a2bdf
#
_cell.length_a   1.000
_cell.length_b   1.000
_cell.length_c   1.000
_cell.angle_alpha   90.00
_cell.angle_beta   90.00
_cell.angle_gamma   90.00
#
_symmetry.space_group_name_H-M   'P 1'
#
loop_
_entity.id
_entity.type
_entity.pdbx_description
1 polymer ?
#
loop_
_entity_poly.entity_id
_entity_poly.type
_entity_poly.pdbx_seq_one_letter_code
_entity_poly.pdbx_strand_id
1 'polypeptide(L)'
;RKVEVGVDVNLAETDPIEVRKDEGIMQRLGRFTDPESKATLSPTAFFRYVACPLRFYFHSVARLQADDEIAEEVDAPMFGTILHAAVQKLYARIVGEAHPGETLRAMIRMGEIAASVEAAINENYLQDPAATTDDYTGNLLLVKDIVTRYLRGGVMPYDAAHDAFTVTGLEQEVAYAFPFRTQGGVTAVKFAGIADRIDALDDGTLRVVDYKTGAPHLEFAGVESLFRGEGKQRLSNILQTLLYAMMLYRTRGVDAEPALYYVRAMNRPDYLPTLDDRETGVRGGRYTLYAERFEELVRETLAELYDPAVPFRQCEDADTCKFCDFNVICKR
;
A
#
# COMPACT_ATOMS: atom_id res chain seq x y z
N ARG A 1 -59.94 -8.36 -6.99
CA ARG A 1 -59.25 -7.03 -6.95
C ARG A 1 -57.90 -7.26 -6.24
N LYS A 2 -56.80 -7.14 -6.98
CA LYS A 2 -55.47 -7.02 -6.40
C LYS A 2 -55.30 -5.57 -5.97
N VAL A 3 -54.98 -5.32 -4.72
CA VAL A 3 -54.59 -4.02 -4.20
C VAL A 3 -53.05 -4.02 -4.21
N GLU A 4 -52.41 -3.24 -5.08
CA GLU A 4 -51.01 -2.92 -5.01
C GLU A 4 -50.83 -1.84 -3.95
N VAL A 5 -50.19 -2.20 -2.85
CA VAL A 5 -49.75 -1.26 -1.84
C VAL A 5 -48.34 -0.80 -2.23
N GLY A 6 -48.24 0.34 -2.90
CA GLY A 6 -46.97 1.02 -3.09
C GLY A 6 -46.55 1.64 -1.77
N VAL A 7 -45.50 1.11 -1.15
CA VAL A 7 -44.81 1.80 -0.05
C VAL A 7 -43.79 2.72 -0.70
N ASP A 8 -44.11 4.01 -0.80
CA ASP A 8 -43.10 5.05 -1.08
C ASP A 8 -42.16 5.14 0.14
N VAL A 9 -41.05 4.43 0.07
CA VAL A 9 -39.97 4.64 1.02
C VAL A 9 -39.25 5.92 0.59
N ASN A 10 -39.67 7.04 1.14
CA ASN A 10 -38.88 8.27 1.07
C ASN A 10 -37.61 8.03 1.86
N LEU A 11 -36.54 7.62 1.16
CA LEU A 11 -35.18 7.65 1.70
C LEU A 11 -34.84 9.14 1.86
N ALA A 12 -35.12 9.70 3.05
CA ALA A 12 -34.67 11.03 3.39
C ALA A 12 -33.16 11.04 3.14
N GLU A 13 -32.69 11.97 2.28
CA GLU A 13 -31.28 12.25 2.15
C GLU A 13 -30.75 12.52 3.55
N THR A 14 -29.99 11.57 4.10
CA THR A 14 -29.39 11.76 5.42
C THR A 14 -28.21 12.70 5.25
N ASP A 15 -28.17 13.75 6.06
CA ASP A 15 -27.02 14.66 6.08
C ASP A 15 -25.71 13.88 6.19
N PRO A 16 -24.67 14.27 5.45
CA PRO A 16 -23.37 13.63 5.53
C PRO A 16 -22.86 13.59 6.98
N ILE A 17 -22.32 12.44 7.39
CA ILE A 17 -21.78 12.31 8.74
C ILE A 17 -20.52 13.16 8.88
N GLU A 18 -20.51 13.96 9.96
CA GLU A 18 -19.41 14.82 10.32
C GLU A 18 -19.03 14.61 11.79
N VAL A 19 -17.73 14.48 12.08
CA VAL A 19 -17.20 14.39 13.44
C VAL A 19 -16.28 15.56 13.71
N ARG A 20 -16.67 16.44 14.62
CA ARG A 20 -15.88 17.60 15.04
C ARG A 20 -14.69 17.13 15.87
N LYS A 21 -13.55 17.79 15.69
CA LYS A 21 -12.33 17.50 16.45
C LYS A 21 -12.39 18.20 17.81
N ASP A 22 -12.86 17.49 18.80
CA ASP A 22 -12.80 17.92 20.20
C ASP A 22 -11.41 17.71 20.82
N GLU A 23 -11.23 18.14 22.07
CA GLU A 23 -9.96 18.01 22.78
C GLU A 23 -9.50 16.56 22.92
N GLY A 24 -10.42 15.61 23.14
CA GLY A 24 -10.11 14.19 23.24
C GLY A 24 -9.62 13.59 21.92
N ILE A 25 -10.21 14.02 20.82
CA ILE A 25 -9.77 13.63 19.47
C ILE A 25 -8.40 14.23 19.16
N MET A 26 -8.20 15.52 19.46
CA MET A 26 -6.90 16.18 19.25
C MET A 26 -5.80 15.54 20.10
N GLN A 27 -6.07 15.14 21.33
CA GLN A 27 -5.13 14.39 22.16
C GLN A 27 -4.76 13.04 21.51
N ARG A 28 -5.74 12.30 20.96
CA ARG A 28 -5.47 11.04 20.25
C ARG A 28 -4.64 11.23 18.98
N LEU A 29 -4.85 12.32 18.25
CA LEU A 29 -4.03 12.69 17.09
C LEU A 29 -2.61 13.09 17.52
N GLY A 30 -2.47 13.75 18.67
CA GLY A 30 -1.20 14.19 19.25
C GLY A 30 -0.17 13.05 19.40
N ARG A 31 -0.63 11.80 19.55
CA ARG A 31 0.28 10.65 19.63
C ARG A 31 1.20 10.46 18.42
N PHE A 32 0.79 10.92 17.23
CA PHE A 32 1.60 10.80 16.02
C PHE A 32 2.63 11.93 15.88
N THR A 33 2.47 12.99 16.69
CA THR A 33 3.39 14.14 16.73
C THR A 33 4.21 14.22 18.00
N ASP A 34 3.92 13.39 18.99
CA ASP A 34 4.67 13.29 20.24
C ASP A 34 5.98 12.53 20.00
N PRO A 35 7.15 13.14 20.21
CA PRO A 35 8.45 12.49 20.02
C PRO A 35 8.65 11.24 20.89
N GLU A 36 8.05 11.20 22.08
CA GLU A 36 8.16 10.09 23.03
C GLU A 36 7.19 8.95 22.70
N SER A 37 6.21 9.20 21.86
CA SER A 37 5.24 8.18 21.45
C SER A 37 5.84 7.21 20.42
N LYS A 38 5.49 5.93 20.56
CA LYS A 38 5.78 4.90 19.56
C LYS A 38 4.81 4.89 18.39
N ALA A 39 3.75 5.69 18.45
CA ALA A 39 2.76 5.74 17.38
C ALA A 39 3.32 6.39 16.13
N THR A 40 3.05 5.77 14.98
CA THR A 40 3.46 6.27 13.67
C THR A 40 2.26 6.37 12.75
N LEU A 41 2.31 7.28 11.80
CA LEU A 41 1.35 7.39 10.73
C LEU A 41 1.84 6.58 9.53
N SER A 42 1.20 5.44 9.24
CA SER A 42 1.60 4.65 8.08
C SER A 42 1.14 5.31 6.77
N PRO A 43 1.81 5.04 5.63
CA PRO A 43 1.36 5.48 4.32
C PRO A 43 -0.11 5.13 4.03
N THR A 44 -0.53 3.93 4.41
CA THR A 44 -1.93 3.49 4.27
C THR A 44 -2.88 4.30 5.15
N ALA A 45 -2.50 4.62 6.39
CA ALA A 45 -3.32 5.44 7.28
C ALA A 45 -3.42 6.89 6.76
N PHE A 46 -2.33 7.45 6.27
CA PHE A 46 -2.34 8.78 5.63
C PHE A 46 -3.25 8.79 4.40
N PHE A 47 -3.14 7.78 3.54
CA PHE A 47 -4.01 7.66 2.38
C PHE A 47 -5.49 7.54 2.76
N ARG A 48 -5.83 6.82 3.85
CA ARG A 48 -7.23 6.77 4.35
C ARG A 48 -7.77 8.15 4.62
N TYR A 49 -6.95 9.06 5.20
CA TYR A 49 -7.36 10.45 5.41
C TYR A 49 -7.59 11.18 4.09
N VAL A 50 -6.66 11.05 3.14
CA VAL A 50 -6.77 11.65 1.81
C VAL A 50 -8.03 11.16 1.08
N ALA A 51 -8.33 9.87 1.15
CA ALA A 51 -9.49 9.28 0.48
C ALA A 51 -10.81 9.64 1.16
N CYS A 52 -10.86 9.52 2.49
CA CYS A 52 -12.04 9.84 3.31
C CYS A 52 -11.62 10.17 4.75
N PRO A 53 -11.67 11.45 5.17
CA PRO A 53 -11.34 11.86 6.53
C PRO A 53 -12.12 11.08 7.61
N LEU A 54 -13.40 10.78 7.36
CA LEU A 54 -14.25 10.04 8.31
C LEU A 54 -13.78 8.56 8.44
N ARG A 55 -13.37 7.91 7.35
CA ARG A 55 -12.79 6.55 7.39
C ARG A 55 -11.51 6.52 8.21
N PHE A 56 -10.65 7.53 8.04
CA PHE A 56 -9.45 7.69 8.89
C PHE A 56 -9.82 7.81 10.36
N TYR A 57 -10.82 8.65 10.69
CA TYR A 57 -11.28 8.82 12.06
C TYR A 57 -11.73 7.49 12.67
N PHE A 58 -12.62 6.76 12.00
CA PHE A 58 -13.11 5.49 12.52
C PHE A 58 -11.97 4.49 12.76
N HIS A 59 -11.11 4.33 11.78
CA HIS A 59 -10.05 3.33 11.84
C HIS A 59 -8.89 3.75 12.76
N SER A 60 -8.37 4.98 12.58
CA SER A 60 -7.10 5.39 13.20
C SER A 60 -7.27 6.16 14.49
N VAL A 61 -8.40 6.86 14.72
CA VAL A 61 -8.64 7.67 15.91
C VAL A 61 -9.59 6.97 16.87
N ALA A 62 -10.77 6.56 16.39
CA ALA A 62 -11.76 5.83 17.19
C ALA A 62 -11.38 4.35 17.38
N ARG A 63 -10.53 3.80 16.50
CA ARG A 63 -10.07 2.39 16.50
C ARG A 63 -11.23 1.40 16.43
N LEU A 64 -12.23 1.72 15.62
CA LEU A 64 -13.28 0.78 15.30
C LEU A 64 -12.70 -0.32 14.43
N GLN A 65 -13.01 -1.55 14.78
CA GLN A 65 -12.68 -2.73 13.98
C GLN A 65 -13.98 -3.26 13.39
N ALA A 66 -13.94 -3.68 12.13
CA ALA A 66 -15.01 -4.52 11.61
C ALA A 66 -14.92 -5.88 12.32
N ASP A 67 -16.05 -6.55 12.48
CA ASP A 67 -16.05 -7.92 12.96
C ASP A 67 -15.26 -8.79 11.96
N ASP A 68 -14.23 -9.47 12.46
CA ASP A 68 -13.47 -10.41 11.63
C ASP A 68 -14.39 -11.59 11.28
N GLU A 69 -14.85 -11.64 10.05
CA GLU A 69 -15.43 -12.87 9.51
C GLU A 69 -14.30 -13.92 9.40
N ILE A 70 -14.49 -15.03 10.10
CA ILE A 70 -13.55 -16.16 9.98
C ILE A 70 -13.65 -16.67 8.54
N ALA A 71 -12.68 -16.31 7.72
CA ALA A 71 -12.60 -16.80 6.35
C ALA A 71 -12.20 -18.27 6.39
N GLU A 72 -13.12 -19.18 5.97
CA GLU A 72 -12.83 -20.60 5.79
C GLU A 72 -11.86 -20.88 4.63
N GLU A 73 -11.61 -19.88 3.79
CA GLU A 73 -10.74 -19.95 2.61
C GLU A 73 -9.73 -18.80 2.61
N VAL A 74 -8.69 -18.95 1.78
CA VAL A 74 -7.68 -17.88 1.57
C VAL A 74 -8.34 -16.68 0.90
N ASP A 75 -8.51 -15.60 1.65
CA ASP A 75 -9.03 -14.33 1.17
C ASP A 75 -7.95 -13.51 0.44
N ALA A 76 -8.32 -12.35 -0.11
CA ALA A 76 -7.39 -11.51 -0.86
C ALA A 76 -6.24 -10.93 0.01
N PRO A 77 -6.44 -10.49 1.25
CA PRO A 77 -5.37 -10.12 2.16
C PRO A 77 -4.39 -11.26 2.45
N MET A 78 -4.88 -12.46 2.79
CA MET A 78 -4.06 -13.63 3.06
C MET A 78 -3.27 -14.08 1.82
N PHE A 79 -3.89 -14.02 0.63
CA PHE A 79 -3.18 -14.26 -0.63
C PHE A 79 -2.00 -13.29 -0.81
N GLY A 80 -2.20 -12.01 -0.47
CA GLY A 80 -1.13 -11.01 -0.47
C GLY A 80 -0.01 -11.38 0.51
N THR A 81 -0.35 -11.75 1.75
CA THR A 81 0.60 -12.18 2.79
C THR A 81 1.46 -13.35 2.33
N ILE A 82 0.83 -14.39 1.74
CA ILE A 82 1.55 -15.55 1.20
C ILE A 82 2.52 -15.13 0.08
N LEU A 83 2.08 -14.26 -0.85
CA LEU A 83 2.93 -13.77 -1.92
C LEU A 83 4.16 -13.02 -1.38
N HIS A 84 3.96 -12.05 -0.48
CA HIS A 84 5.05 -11.27 0.11
C HIS A 84 6.04 -12.15 0.87
N ALA A 85 5.55 -13.09 1.69
CA ALA A 85 6.41 -14.04 2.40
C ALA A 85 7.21 -14.94 1.44
N ALA A 86 6.61 -15.42 0.35
CA ALA A 86 7.30 -16.23 -0.65
C ALA A 86 8.39 -15.43 -1.37
N VAL A 87 8.10 -14.17 -1.78
CA VAL A 87 9.06 -13.26 -2.37
C VAL A 87 10.21 -12.99 -1.39
N GLN A 88 9.91 -12.65 -0.14
CA GLN A 88 10.93 -12.40 0.88
C GLN A 88 11.90 -13.59 1.01
N LYS A 89 11.38 -14.82 1.09
CA LYS A 89 12.20 -16.04 1.19
C LYS A 89 13.11 -16.24 -0.02
N LEU A 90 12.60 -15.99 -1.23
CA LEU A 90 13.37 -16.12 -2.46
C LEU A 90 14.47 -15.06 -2.55
N TYR A 91 14.11 -13.80 -2.34
CA TYR A 91 15.04 -12.68 -2.50
C TYR A 91 16.03 -12.54 -1.33
N ALA A 92 15.74 -13.11 -0.15
CA ALA A 92 16.71 -13.18 0.94
C ALA A 92 18.03 -13.87 0.55
N ARG A 93 17.99 -14.74 -0.46
CA ARG A 93 19.16 -15.48 -0.94
C ARG A 93 20.11 -14.67 -1.82
N ILE A 94 19.63 -13.53 -2.34
CA ILE A 94 20.40 -12.64 -3.23
C ILE A 94 20.64 -11.26 -2.63
N VAL A 95 20.33 -11.07 -1.33
CA VAL A 95 20.63 -9.81 -0.64
C VAL A 95 22.13 -9.55 -0.67
N GLY A 96 22.53 -8.38 -1.15
CA GLY A 96 23.93 -7.98 -1.31
C GLY A 96 24.62 -8.52 -2.56
N GLU A 97 23.97 -9.37 -3.34
CA GLU A 97 24.50 -9.83 -4.64
C GLU A 97 24.26 -8.76 -5.70
N ALA A 98 25.34 -8.31 -6.34
CA ALA A 98 25.25 -7.41 -7.49
C ALA A 98 24.89 -8.20 -8.76
N HIS A 99 23.97 -7.67 -9.57
CA HIS A 99 23.53 -8.30 -10.81
C HIS A 99 23.04 -9.75 -10.64
N PRO A 100 21.98 -10.00 -9.83
CA PRO A 100 21.59 -11.36 -9.43
C PRO A 100 20.90 -12.17 -10.54
N GLY A 101 20.93 -11.73 -11.79
CA GLY A 101 20.18 -12.33 -12.89
C GLY A 101 20.49 -13.82 -13.13
N GLU A 102 21.76 -14.24 -13.03
CA GLU A 102 22.12 -15.67 -13.15
C GLU A 102 21.60 -16.50 -12.00
N THR A 103 21.70 -16.00 -10.77
CA THR A 103 21.18 -16.67 -9.57
C THR A 103 19.66 -16.81 -9.66
N LEU A 104 18.93 -15.76 -10.06
CA LEU A 104 17.48 -15.81 -10.28
C LEU A 104 17.10 -16.84 -11.36
N ARG A 105 17.81 -16.89 -12.48
CA ARG A 105 17.60 -17.92 -13.53
C ARG A 105 17.86 -19.33 -13.00
N ALA A 106 18.89 -19.51 -12.17
CA ALA A 106 19.19 -20.79 -11.55
C ALA A 106 18.05 -21.24 -10.61
N MET A 107 17.56 -20.35 -9.75
CA MET A 107 16.44 -20.62 -8.82
C MET A 107 15.17 -21.02 -9.57
N ILE A 108 14.86 -20.35 -10.71
CA ILE A 108 13.73 -20.71 -11.56
C ILE A 108 13.89 -22.14 -12.11
N ARG A 109 15.08 -22.52 -12.58
CA ARG A 109 15.35 -23.87 -13.12
C ARG A 109 15.30 -24.96 -12.05
N MET A 110 15.79 -24.68 -10.86
CA MET A 110 15.88 -25.66 -9.75
C MET A 110 14.54 -25.88 -9.03
N GLY A 111 13.49 -25.15 -9.37
CA GLY A 111 12.16 -25.35 -8.78
C GLY A 111 12.02 -24.78 -7.36
N GLU A 112 12.93 -23.92 -6.90
CA GLU A 112 12.95 -23.37 -5.55
C GLU A 112 11.75 -22.48 -5.24
N ILE A 113 11.08 -21.95 -6.28
CA ILE A 113 9.91 -21.11 -6.14
C ILE A 113 8.78 -21.86 -5.43
N ALA A 114 8.49 -23.11 -5.85
CA ALA A 114 7.41 -23.88 -5.26
C ALA A 114 7.66 -24.17 -3.77
N ALA A 115 8.88 -24.52 -3.40
CA ALA A 115 9.26 -24.74 -2.01
C ALA A 115 9.12 -23.46 -1.14
N SER A 116 9.48 -22.30 -1.69
CA SER A 116 9.33 -21.02 -0.98
C SER A 116 7.87 -20.64 -0.80
N VAL A 117 7.00 -20.93 -1.79
CA VAL A 117 5.54 -20.72 -1.68
C VAL A 117 4.93 -21.67 -0.66
N GLU A 118 5.32 -22.96 -0.65
CA GLU A 118 4.87 -23.92 0.36
C GLU A 118 5.26 -23.45 1.77
N ALA A 119 6.51 -23.06 1.97
CA ALA A 119 6.95 -22.55 3.25
C ALA A 119 6.16 -21.28 3.69
N ALA A 120 5.85 -20.38 2.75
CA ALA A 120 5.03 -19.20 3.04
C ALA A 120 3.58 -19.56 3.42
N ILE A 121 2.98 -20.53 2.76
CA ILE A 121 1.64 -21.06 3.10
C ILE A 121 1.65 -21.69 4.50
N ASN A 122 2.61 -22.58 4.75
CA ASN A 122 2.71 -23.32 6.00
C ASN A 122 2.87 -22.38 7.20
N GLU A 123 3.72 -21.36 7.07
CA GLU A 123 3.98 -20.42 8.15
C GLU A 123 2.85 -19.41 8.38
N ASN A 124 2.24 -18.88 7.31
CA ASN A 124 1.30 -17.76 7.45
C ASN A 124 -0.16 -18.17 7.46
N TYR A 125 -0.53 -19.27 6.83
CA TYR A 125 -1.91 -19.72 6.76
C TYR A 125 -2.16 -20.93 7.66
N LEU A 126 -1.42 -22.02 7.50
CA LEU A 126 -1.58 -23.22 8.32
C LEU A 126 -0.99 -23.07 9.73
N GLN A 127 -0.05 -22.12 9.92
CA GLN A 127 0.70 -21.95 11.16
C GLN A 127 1.41 -23.24 11.62
N ASP A 128 1.74 -24.09 10.66
CA ASP A 128 2.46 -25.37 10.85
C ASP A 128 3.59 -25.49 9.82
N PRO A 129 4.83 -25.15 10.19
CA PRO A 129 5.98 -25.25 9.28
C PRO A 129 6.29 -26.69 8.82
N ALA A 130 5.76 -27.71 9.49
CA ALA A 130 5.97 -29.12 9.13
C ALA A 130 4.91 -29.65 8.17
N ALA A 131 3.85 -28.87 7.89
CA ALA A 131 2.81 -29.29 6.96
C ALA A 131 3.38 -29.58 5.55
N THR A 132 2.74 -30.46 4.84
CA THR A 132 3.09 -30.88 3.49
C THR A 132 1.94 -30.59 2.54
N THR A 133 2.17 -30.75 1.24
CA THR A 133 1.09 -30.57 0.25
C THR A 133 -0.07 -31.56 0.39
N ASP A 134 0.13 -32.67 1.10
CA ASP A 134 -0.95 -33.63 1.41
C ASP A 134 -1.97 -33.06 2.41
N ASP A 135 -1.56 -32.05 3.18
CA ASP A 135 -2.40 -31.35 4.15
C ASP A 135 -3.20 -30.21 3.51
N TYR A 136 -2.97 -29.92 2.21
CA TYR A 136 -3.59 -28.79 1.51
C TYR A 136 -4.98 -29.12 1.00
N THR A 137 -5.93 -28.21 1.23
CA THR A 137 -7.23 -28.22 0.54
C THR A 137 -7.07 -27.89 -0.95
N GLY A 138 -8.11 -28.19 -1.75
CA GLY A 138 -8.09 -27.84 -3.19
C GLY A 138 -7.89 -26.35 -3.45
N ASN A 139 -8.47 -25.48 -2.62
CA ASN A 139 -8.27 -24.03 -2.71
C ASN A 139 -6.82 -23.65 -2.41
N LEU A 140 -6.22 -24.25 -1.40
CA LEU A 140 -4.83 -23.95 -1.02
C LEU A 140 -3.82 -24.44 -2.08
N LEU A 141 -4.08 -25.56 -2.73
CA LEU A 141 -3.30 -26.03 -3.89
C LEU A 141 -3.40 -25.04 -5.05
N LEU A 142 -4.59 -24.47 -5.30
CA LEU A 142 -4.79 -23.46 -6.33
C LEU A 142 -3.99 -22.17 -6.00
N VAL A 143 -4.03 -21.71 -4.76
CA VAL A 143 -3.23 -20.54 -4.29
C VAL A 143 -1.75 -20.78 -4.52
N LYS A 144 -1.23 -21.96 -4.12
CA LYS A 144 0.16 -22.37 -4.37
C LYS A 144 0.52 -22.27 -5.85
N ASP A 145 -0.32 -22.83 -6.72
CA ASP A 145 -0.07 -22.83 -8.16
C ASP A 145 -0.08 -21.42 -8.76
N ILE A 146 -1.04 -20.57 -8.34
CA ILE A 146 -1.16 -19.20 -8.84
C ILE A 146 0.04 -18.37 -8.41
N VAL A 147 0.42 -18.39 -7.12
CA VAL A 147 1.58 -17.65 -6.61
C VAL A 147 2.87 -18.12 -7.29
N THR A 148 3.07 -19.45 -7.39
CA THR A 148 4.22 -20.03 -8.10
C THR A 148 4.29 -19.55 -9.55
N ARG A 149 3.14 -19.48 -10.24
CA ARG A 149 3.07 -19.02 -11.63
C ARG A 149 3.42 -17.55 -11.77
N TYR A 150 2.94 -16.68 -10.85
CA TYR A 150 3.28 -15.25 -10.89
C TYR A 150 4.76 -15.01 -10.66
N LEU A 151 5.38 -15.74 -9.74
CA LEU A 151 6.81 -15.61 -9.47
C LEU A 151 7.66 -16.17 -10.60
N ARG A 152 7.33 -17.38 -11.09
CA ARG A 152 8.08 -18.07 -12.14
C ARG A 152 7.92 -17.43 -13.51
N GLY A 153 6.74 -16.92 -13.85
CA GLY A 153 6.43 -16.39 -15.18
C GLY A 153 6.47 -14.86 -15.28
N GLY A 154 6.57 -14.16 -14.16
CA GLY A 154 6.53 -12.68 -14.12
C GLY A 154 7.69 -12.09 -13.34
N VAL A 155 7.61 -12.09 -12.01
CA VAL A 155 8.53 -11.35 -11.13
C VAL A 155 10.00 -11.74 -11.36
N MET A 156 10.33 -12.99 -11.20
CA MET A 156 11.74 -13.44 -11.27
C MET A 156 12.34 -13.35 -12.69
N PRO A 157 11.62 -13.71 -13.78
CA PRO A 157 12.12 -13.48 -15.13
C PRO A 157 12.30 -11.99 -15.46
N TYR A 158 11.42 -11.12 -14.99
CA TYR A 158 11.57 -9.69 -15.17
C TYR A 158 12.85 -9.18 -14.51
N ASP A 159 13.07 -9.49 -13.24
CA ASP A 159 14.27 -9.08 -12.52
C ASP A 159 15.54 -9.72 -13.08
N ALA A 160 15.47 -10.97 -13.52
CA ALA A 160 16.61 -11.64 -14.17
C ALA A 160 16.99 -11.02 -15.54
N ALA A 161 16.03 -10.38 -16.23
CA ALA A 161 16.29 -9.66 -17.49
C ALA A 161 16.76 -8.22 -17.26
N HIS A 162 16.44 -7.62 -16.10
CA HIS A 162 16.75 -6.24 -15.74
C HIS A 162 17.60 -6.20 -14.46
N ASP A 163 18.72 -6.92 -14.47
CA ASP A 163 19.53 -7.26 -13.28
C ASP A 163 20.53 -6.19 -12.85
N ALA A 164 20.45 -4.96 -13.39
CA ALA A 164 21.30 -3.83 -13.00
C ALA A 164 20.92 -3.28 -11.60
N PHE A 165 20.88 -4.17 -10.60
CA PHE A 165 20.54 -3.84 -9.22
C PHE A 165 21.21 -4.77 -8.20
N THR A 166 21.21 -4.33 -6.95
CA THR A 166 21.55 -5.12 -5.75
C THR A 166 20.43 -4.99 -4.74
N VAL A 167 19.86 -6.10 -4.25
CA VAL A 167 18.87 -6.05 -3.16
C VAL A 167 19.56 -5.62 -1.86
N THR A 168 19.13 -4.51 -1.28
CA THR A 168 19.72 -3.96 -0.04
C THR A 168 18.80 -4.07 1.17
N GLY A 169 17.50 -4.31 0.95
CA GLY A 169 16.53 -4.47 2.03
C GLY A 169 15.30 -5.25 1.60
N LEU A 170 14.78 -6.09 2.50
CA LEU A 170 13.54 -6.83 2.35
C LEU A 170 12.71 -6.61 3.61
N GLU A 171 11.38 -6.36 3.45
CA GLU A 171 10.47 -6.06 4.57
C GLU A 171 11.11 -5.07 5.54
N GLN A 172 11.71 -4.03 4.96
CA GLN A 172 12.52 -3.08 5.72
C GLN A 172 11.66 -1.93 6.25
N GLU A 173 11.71 -1.71 7.56
CA GLU A 173 11.11 -0.52 8.15
C GLU A 173 11.81 0.74 7.62
N VAL A 174 11.01 1.69 7.12
CA VAL A 174 11.42 3.03 6.75
C VAL A 174 10.60 4.04 7.54
N ALA A 175 11.27 5.04 8.09
CA ALA A 175 10.61 6.06 8.90
C ALA A 175 11.24 7.44 8.68
N TYR A 176 10.41 8.48 8.78
CA TYR A 176 10.86 9.86 8.71
C TYR A 176 9.91 10.78 9.51
N ALA A 177 10.48 11.66 10.34
CA ALA A 177 9.71 12.68 11.04
C ALA A 177 9.50 13.89 10.11
N PHE A 178 8.32 13.97 9.51
CA PHE A 178 7.98 14.96 8.49
C PHE A 178 7.50 16.27 9.15
N PRO A 179 8.20 17.40 8.96
CA PRO A 179 7.83 18.67 9.58
C PRO A 179 6.70 19.38 8.83
N PHE A 180 5.76 19.93 9.59
CA PHE A 180 4.67 20.74 9.06
C PHE A 180 4.25 21.81 10.08
N ARG A 181 3.38 22.74 9.68
CA ARG A 181 2.88 23.83 10.53
C ARG A 181 1.45 23.57 10.97
N THR A 182 1.19 23.80 12.25
CA THR A 182 -0.15 23.89 12.85
C THR A 182 -0.38 25.30 13.36
N GLN A 183 -1.59 25.59 13.87
CA GLN A 183 -1.87 26.84 14.58
C GLN A 183 -0.96 27.02 15.81
N GLY A 184 -0.49 25.95 16.44
CA GLY A 184 0.41 25.96 17.59
C GLY A 184 1.91 26.10 17.24
N GLY A 185 2.27 26.18 15.97
CA GLY A 185 3.65 26.29 15.51
C GLY A 185 4.11 25.14 14.63
N VAL A 186 5.43 24.92 14.55
CA VAL A 186 6.03 23.83 13.79
C VAL A 186 6.04 22.57 14.64
N THR A 187 5.57 21.47 14.07
CA THR A 187 5.61 20.12 14.64
C THR A 187 6.04 19.13 13.57
N ALA A 188 6.16 17.84 13.92
CA ALA A 188 6.45 16.79 12.97
C ALA A 188 5.58 15.56 13.21
N VAL A 189 5.10 14.94 12.12
CA VAL A 189 4.47 13.61 12.15
C VAL A 189 5.52 12.56 11.82
N LYS A 190 5.58 11.51 12.62
CA LYS A 190 6.44 10.37 12.35
C LYS A 190 5.74 9.43 11.37
N PHE A 191 6.09 9.54 10.09
CA PHE A 191 5.74 8.53 9.10
C PHE A 191 6.59 7.28 9.34
N ALA A 192 5.99 6.11 9.26
CA ALA A 192 6.72 4.84 9.22
C ALA A 192 5.89 3.76 8.51
N GLY A 193 6.59 2.85 7.86
CA GLY A 193 6.00 1.68 7.21
C GLY A 193 7.09 0.69 6.81
N ILE A 194 6.65 -0.44 6.30
CA ILE A 194 7.53 -1.51 5.83
C ILE A 194 7.56 -1.47 4.31
N ALA A 195 8.75 -1.28 3.72
CA ALA A 195 8.97 -1.38 2.29
C ALA A 195 9.27 -2.85 1.95
N ASP A 196 8.54 -3.43 1.00
CA ASP A 196 8.65 -4.84 0.65
C ASP A 196 10.07 -5.19 0.18
N ARG A 197 10.64 -4.36 -0.72
CA ARG A 197 12.01 -4.50 -1.20
C ARG A 197 12.64 -3.13 -1.51
N ILE A 198 13.91 -3.00 -1.17
CA ILE A 198 14.75 -1.85 -1.56
C ILE A 198 15.96 -2.38 -2.31
N ASP A 199 16.16 -1.85 -3.52
CA ASP A 199 17.31 -2.15 -4.36
C ASP A 199 18.22 -0.92 -4.45
N ALA A 200 19.52 -1.13 -4.56
CA ALA A 200 20.47 -0.14 -5.05
C ALA A 200 20.68 -0.38 -6.55
N LEU A 201 20.47 0.65 -7.37
CA LEU A 201 20.70 0.60 -8.80
C LEU A 201 22.14 0.99 -9.14
N ASP A 202 22.66 0.57 -10.29
CA ASP A 202 24.04 0.82 -10.71
C ASP A 202 24.39 2.31 -10.83
N ASP A 203 23.40 3.16 -11.05
CA ASP A 203 23.59 4.61 -11.13
C ASP A 203 23.60 5.32 -9.75
N GLY A 204 23.54 4.54 -8.69
CA GLY A 204 23.51 5.03 -7.29
C GLY A 204 22.12 5.44 -6.79
N THR A 205 21.08 5.31 -7.60
CA THR A 205 19.68 5.55 -7.18
C THR A 205 19.17 4.34 -6.39
N LEU A 206 18.24 4.55 -5.46
CA LEU A 206 17.48 3.47 -4.85
C LEU A 206 16.23 3.16 -5.69
N ARG A 207 15.78 1.92 -5.65
CA ARG A 207 14.46 1.53 -6.14
C ARG A 207 13.65 0.97 -4.97
N VAL A 208 12.45 1.51 -4.73
CA VAL A 208 11.52 0.96 -3.75
C VAL A 208 10.45 0.17 -4.50
N VAL A 209 10.44 -1.14 -4.27
CA VAL A 209 9.49 -2.05 -4.91
C VAL A 209 8.39 -2.40 -3.93
N ASP A 210 7.16 -2.35 -4.42
CA ASP A 210 5.95 -2.73 -3.68
C ASP A 210 5.15 -3.73 -4.53
N TYR A 211 4.89 -4.93 -4.00
CA TYR A 211 4.21 -6.01 -4.71
C TYR A 211 2.70 -5.91 -4.55
N LYS A 212 1.98 -5.98 -5.65
CA LYS A 212 0.51 -5.87 -5.68
C LYS A 212 -0.13 -7.04 -6.42
N THR A 213 -1.17 -7.62 -5.78
CA THR A 213 -1.98 -8.73 -6.33
C THR A 213 -3.20 -8.25 -7.10
N GLY A 214 -3.54 -6.96 -7.01
CA GLY A 214 -4.67 -6.35 -7.67
C GLY A 214 -4.49 -6.12 -9.18
N ALA A 215 -5.48 -5.47 -9.79
CA ALA A 215 -5.37 -4.99 -11.17
C ALA A 215 -4.32 -3.86 -11.26
N PRO A 216 -3.50 -3.84 -12.34
CA PRO A 216 -2.47 -2.82 -12.50
C PRO A 216 -3.08 -1.44 -12.67
N HIS A 217 -2.53 -0.48 -11.93
CA HIS A 217 -2.83 0.94 -12.05
C HIS A 217 -1.56 1.73 -11.75
N LEU A 218 -0.90 2.19 -12.80
CA LEU A 218 0.39 2.89 -12.75
C LEU A 218 0.28 4.34 -13.22
N GLU A 219 -0.85 4.69 -13.84
CA GLU A 219 -1.10 5.98 -14.45
C GLU A 219 -1.72 6.95 -13.43
N PHE A 220 -1.26 8.19 -13.45
CA PHE A 220 -1.85 9.29 -12.69
C PHE A 220 -1.70 10.62 -13.46
N ALA A 221 -2.50 11.61 -13.12
CA ALA A 221 -2.53 12.90 -13.80
C ALA A 221 -1.91 13.99 -12.91
N GLY A 222 -0.60 13.92 -12.75
CA GLY A 222 0.12 14.80 -11.85
C GLY A 222 -0.07 14.49 -10.37
N VAL A 223 0.79 15.06 -9.55
CA VAL A 223 0.84 14.78 -8.10
C VAL A 223 -0.44 15.22 -7.39
N GLU A 224 -1.09 16.27 -7.87
CA GLU A 224 -2.36 16.77 -7.33
C GLU A 224 -3.45 15.71 -7.35
N SER A 225 -3.51 14.89 -8.39
CA SER A 225 -4.53 13.84 -8.53
C SER A 225 -4.47 12.77 -7.43
N LEU A 226 -3.32 12.63 -6.76
CA LEU A 226 -3.13 11.70 -5.64
C LEU A 226 -3.85 12.18 -4.38
N PHE A 227 -4.06 13.49 -4.24
CA PHE A 227 -4.61 14.13 -3.04
C PHE A 227 -6.01 14.67 -3.24
N ARG A 228 -6.37 15.08 -4.46
CA ARG A 228 -7.61 15.79 -4.79
C ARG A 228 -8.34 15.13 -5.96
N GLY A 229 -9.65 15.37 -6.06
CA GLY A 229 -10.48 14.86 -7.15
C GLY A 229 -11.13 13.51 -6.86
N GLU A 230 -11.79 12.96 -7.86
CA GLU A 230 -12.48 11.67 -7.83
C GLU A 230 -11.50 10.52 -8.15
N GLY A 231 -11.88 9.30 -7.77
CA GLY A 231 -11.11 8.09 -8.11
C GLY A 231 -9.80 7.93 -7.36
N LYS A 232 -9.51 8.73 -6.33
CA LYS A 232 -8.28 8.65 -5.52
C LYS A 232 -7.99 7.25 -4.98
N GLN A 233 -9.05 6.47 -4.69
CA GLN A 233 -8.88 5.11 -4.17
C GLN A 233 -8.02 4.23 -5.10
N ARG A 234 -8.07 4.45 -6.40
CA ARG A 234 -7.26 3.72 -7.38
C ARG A 234 -5.78 4.14 -7.35
N LEU A 235 -5.50 5.34 -6.83
CA LEU A 235 -4.15 5.92 -6.78
C LEU A 235 -3.43 5.63 -5.44
N SER A 236 -4.05 4.87 -4.54
CA SER A 236 -3.53 4.56 -3.21
C SER A 236 -2.12 3.95 -3.24
N ASN A 237 -1.88 3.03 -4.16
CA ASN A 237 -0.59 2.36 -4.28
C ASN A 237 0.50 3.32 -4.76
N ILE A 238 0.18 4.25 -5.67
CA ILE A 238 1.11 5.27 -6.16
C ILE A 238 1.49 6.22 -5.02
N LEU A 239 0.49 6.75 -4.29
CA LEU A 239 0.75 7.62 -3.13
C LEU A 239 1.58 6.89 -2.06
N GLN A 240 1.27 5.63 -1.77
CA GLN A 240 2.01 4.80 -0.82
C GLN A 240 3.48 4.67 -1.22
N THR A 241 3.74 4.33 -2.47
CA THR A 241 5.11 4.11 -2.96
C THR A 241 5.91 5.41 -3.02
N LEU A 242 5.26 6.54 -3.37
CA LEU A 242 5.88 7.86 -3.31
C LEU A 242 6.20 8.29 -1.86
N LEU A 243 5.36 7.94 -0.88
CA LEU A 243 5.68 8.18 0.53
C LEU A 243 6.90 7.36 1.00
N TYR A 244 7.04 6.10 0.56
CA TYR A 244 8.25 5.33 0.83
C TYR A 244 9.48 5.95 0.16
N ALA A 245 9.37 6.38 -1.09
CA ALA A 245 10.45 7.06 -1.80
C ALA A 245 10.86 8.37 -1.11
N MET A 246 9.87 9.16 -0.64
CA MET A 246 10.10 10.36 0.19
C MET A 246 10.89 10.03 1.46
N MET A 247 10.44 9.04 2.22
CA MET A 247 11.12 8.66 3.47
C MET A 247 12.56 8.23 3.22
N LEU A 248 12.81 7.43 2.18
CA LEU A 248 14.16 7.01 1.79
C LEU A 248 15.02 8.20 1.37
N TYR A 249 14.50 9.07 0.51
CA TYR A 249 15.22 10.28 0.08
C TYR A 249 15.59 11.17 1.25
N ARG A 250 14.65 11.42 2.17
CA ARG A 250 14.87 12.29 3.32
C ARG A 250 15.81 11.70 4.38
N THR A 251 15.86 10.37 4.50
CA THR A 251 16.70 9.69 5.50
C THR A 251 18.09 9.32 4.98
N ARG A 252 18.19 8.97 3.69
CA ARG A 252 19.46 8.50 3.09
C ARG A 252 20.14 9.51 2.20
N GLY A 253 19.46 10.59 1.79
CA GLY A 253 19.97 11.61 0.87
C GLY A 253 20.19 11.09 -0.56
N VAL A 254 19.61 9.92 -0.89
CA VAL A 254 19.73 9.27 -2.20
C VAL A 254 18.36 9.25 -2.85
N ASP A 255 18.30 9.60 -4.15
CA ASP A 255 17.05 9.58 -4.90
C ASP A 255 16.47 8.17 -5.00
N ALA A 256 15.18 8.06 -5.14
CA ALA A 256 14.49 6.77 -5.16
C ALA A 256 13.50 6.68 -6.33
N GLU A 257 13.53 5.55 -7.03
CA GLU A 257 12.58 5.18 -8.06
C GLU A 257 11.43 4.36 -7.44
N PRO A 258 10.18 4.87 -7.44
CA PRO A 258 9.03 4.09 -7.01
C PRO A 258 8.68 3.04 -8.07
N ALA A 259 8.53 1.78 -7.66
CA ALA A 259 8.19 0.67 -8.55
C ALA A 259 7.04 -0.17 -7.99
N LEU A 260 5.98 -0.36 -8.77
CA LEU A 260 4.80 -1.15 -8.42
C LEU A 260 4.79 -2.45 -9.23
N TYR A 261 5.06 -3.56 -8.55
CA TYR A 261 5.08 -4.88 -9.16
C TYR A 261 3.70 -5.53 -9.10
N TYR A 262 2.84 -5.23 -10.10
CA TYR A 262 1.55 -5.91 -10.23
C TYR A 262 1.75 -7.31 -10.81
N VAL A 263 1.90 -8.29 -9.93
CA VAL A 263 2.35 -9.64 -10.29
C VAL A 263 1.50 -10.34 -11.36
N ARG A 264 0.21 -9.97 -11.45
CA ARG A 264 -0.70 -10.49 -12.50
C ARG A 264 -0.36 -9.99 -13.91
N ALA A 265 0.35 -8.87 -14.01
CA ALA A 265 0.66 -8.22 -15.28
C ALA A 265 2.13 -8.41 -15.71
N MET A 266 3.01 -8.79 -14.79
CA MET A 266 4.47 -8.86 -15.04
C MET A 266 4.88 -9.90 -16.07
N ASN A 267 4.01 -10.83 -16.45
CA ASN A 267 4.25 -11.77 -17.55
C ASN A 267 3.99 -11.17 -18.94
N ARG A 268 3.51 -9.92 -19.03
CA ARG A 268 3.27 -9.24 -20.31
C ARG A 268 4.58 -8.60 -20.78
N PRO A 269 4.95 -8.73 -22.06
CA PRO A 269 6.22 -8.21 -22.59
C PRO A 269 6.36 -6.68 -22.50
N ASP A 270 5.22 -5.96 -22.50
CA ASP A 270 5.14 -4.49 -22.49
C ASP A 270 4.92 -3.90 -21.09
N TYR A 271 4.84 -4.76 -20.06
CA TYR A 271 4.63 -4.29 -18.69
C TYR A 271 5.91 -3.69 -18.12
N LEU A 272 5.80 -2.46 -17.65
CA LEU A 272 6.84 -1.77 -16.89
C LEU A 272 6.30 -1.42 -15.51
N PRO A 273 7.00 -1.75 -14.41
CA PRO A 273 6.52 -1.51 -13.05
C PRO A 273 6.72 -0.05 -12.59
N THR A 274 6.93 0.86 -13.50
CA THR A 274 7.23 2.26 -13.24
C THR A 274 5.97 3.12 -13.29
N LEU A 275 5.96 4.21 -12.52
CA LEU A 275 4.85 5.17 -12.54
C LEU A 275 4.78 5.89 -13.89
N ASP A 276 3.56 6.17 -14.34
CA ASP A 276 3.26 6.86 -15.62
C ASP A 276 2.49 8.14 -15.33
N ASP A 277 3.21 9.25 -15.29
CA ASP A 277 2.62 10.58 -15.07
C ASP A 277 2.11 11.17 -16.39
N ARG A 278 0.81 11.21 -16.54
CA ARG A 278 0.13 11.71 -17.75
C ARG A 278 0.19 13.23 -17.90
N GLU A 279 0.39 13.96 -16.83
CA GLU A 279 0.52 15.42 -16.86
C GLU A 279 1.88 15.85 -17.42
N THR A 280 2.96 15.24 -16.91
CA THR A 280 4.32 15.56 -17.37
C THR A 280 4.77 14.74 -18.58
N GLY A 281 4.06 13.63 -18.87
CA GLY A 281 4.45 12.65 -19.90
C GLY A 281 5.65 11.79 -19.49
N VAL A 282 6.07 11.82 -18.23
CA VAL A 282 7.21 11.07 -17.72
C VAL A 282 6.77 9.68 -17.26
N ARG A 283 7.45 8.67 -17.76
CA ARG A 283 7.34 7.29 -17.29
C ARG A 283 8.64 6.89 -16.59
N GLY A 284 8.53 6.32 -15.37
CA GLY A 284 9.69 5.93 -14.59
C GLY A 284 10.39 7.13 -13.93
N GLY A 285 9.63 8.13 -13.50
CA GLY A 285 10.16 9.29 -12.79
C GLY A 285 10.69 8.92 -11.40
N ARG A 286 11.86 9.47 -11.05
CA ARG A 286 12.42 9.40 -9.70
C ARG A 286 11.68 10.32 -8.76
N TYR A 287 11.78 10.08 -7.46
CA TYR A 287 11.07 10.85 -6.44
C TYR A 287 11.37 12.35 -6.51
N THR A 288 12.62 12.74 -6.77
CA THR A 288 13.02 14.17 -6.84
C THR A 288 12.25 14.96 -7.90
N LEU A 289 11.73 14.32 -8.94
CA LEU A 289 10.87 14.95 -9.94
C LEU A 289 9.56 15.48 -9.30
N TYR A 290 9.06 14.80 -8.29
CA TYR A 290 7.79 15.08 -7.63
C TYR A 290 7.94 15.77 -6.28
N ALA A 291 9.15 15.78 -5.70
CA ALA A 291 9.43 16.03 -4.29
C ALA A 291 8.84 17.35 -3.78
N GLU A 292 9.06 18.46 -4.49
CA GLU A 292 8.63 19.79 -4.03
C GLU A 292 7.12 19.85 -3.87
N ARG A 293 6.39 19.52 -4.93
CA ARG A 293 4.94 19.61 -4.94
C ARG A 293 4.28 18.51 -4.11
N PHE A 294 4.83 17.30 -4.13
CA PHE A 294 4.36 16.20 -3.32
C PHE A 294 4.43 16.51 -1.82
N GLU A 295 5.58 17.00 -1.34
CA GLU A 295 5.74 17.35 0.06
C GLU A 295 4.91 18.58 0.47
N GLU A 296 4.67 19.52 -0.45
CA GLU A 296 3.75 20.62 -0.19
C GLU A 296 2.33 20.11 0.07
N LEU A 297 1.82 19.19 -0.77
CA LEU A 297 0.52 18.56 -0.60
C LEU A 297 0.44 17.71 0.67
N VAL A 298 1.51 17.01 1.03
CA VAL A 298 1.59 16.31 2.32
C VAL A 298 1.48 17.29 3.48
N ARG A 299 2.18 18.45 3.43
CA ARG A 299 2.10 19.50 4.48
C ARG A 299 0.70 20.09 4.58
N GLU A 300 0.07 20.41 3.44
CA GLU A 300 -1.31 20.93 3.39
C GLU A 300 -2.28 19.94 4.03
N THR A 301 -2.18 18.66 3.66
CA THR A 301 -3.03 17.59 4.18
C THR A 301 -2.84 17.37 5.68
N LEU A 302 -1.59 17.41 6.16
CA LEU A 302 -1.30 17.32 7.59
C LEU A 302 -1.81 18.55 8.35
N ALA A 303 -1.65 19.76 7.80
CA ALA A 303 -2.18 20.97 8.40
C ALA A 303 -3.71 20.89 8.57
N GLU A 304 -4.43 20.40 7.55
CA GLU A 304 -5.87 20.15 7.61
C GLU A 304 -6.22 19.07 8.65
N LEU A 305 -5.50 17.95 8.67
CA LEU A 305 -5.70 16.87 9.63
C LEU A 305 -5.60 17.36 11.08
N TYR A 306 -4.67 18.28 11.36
CA TYR A 306 -4.42 18.81 12.69
C TYR A 306 -5.12 20.16 12.98
N ASP A 307 -5.93 20.67 12.06
CA ASP A 307 -6.76 21.84 12.31
C ASP A 307 -8.04 21.42 13.06
N PRO A 308 -8.27 21.88 14.32
CA PRO A 308 -9.47 21.56 15.08
C PRO A 308 -10.75 22.14 14.46
N ALA A 309 -10.65 23.17 13.63
CA ALA A 309 -11.80 23.76 12.94
C ALA A 309 -12.29 22.92 11.75
N VAL A 310 -11.47 22.02 11.22
CA VAL A 310 -11.82 21.15 10.09
C VAL A 310 -12.29 19.79 10.62
N PRO A 311 -13.58 19.45 10.53
CA PRO A 311 -14.10 18.17 11.01
C PRO A 311 -13.70 16.99 10.11
N PHE A 312 -13.80 15.77 10.63
CA PHE A 312 -13.74 14.58 9.81
C PHE A 312 -15.08 14.41 9.08
N ARG A 313 -15.05 14.59 7.76
CA ARG A 313 -16.23 14.49 6.90
C ARG A 313 -16.22 13.20 6.09
N GLN A 314 -17.42 12.75 5.80
CA GLN A 314 -17.65 11.70 4.82
C GLN A 314 -17.20 12.19 3.42
N CYS A 315 -16.51 11.32 2.66
CA CYS A 315 -16.14 11.67 1.29
C CYS A 315 -17.37 11.76 0.37
N GLU A 316 -17.26 12.56 -0.67
CA GLU A 316 -18.31 12.72 -1.69
C GLU A 316 -18.30 11.56 -2.71
N ASP A 317 -17.12 10.97 -2.95
CA ASP A 317 -16.92 9.90 -3.90
C ASP A 317 -17.53 8.57 -3.42
N ALA A 318 -18.66 8.19 -4.02
CA ALA A 318 -19.38 6.95 -3.70
C ALA A 318 -18.58 5.69 -4.03
N ASP A 319 -17.66 5.74 -5.00
CA ASP A 319 -16.80 4.59 -5.34
C ASP A 319 -15.82 4.27 -4.20
N THR A 320 -15.38 5.26 -3.45
CA THR A 320 -14.58 5.08 -2.24
C THR A 320 -15.34 4.33 -1.15
N CYS A 321 -16.67 4.40 -1.14
CA CYS A 321 -17.52 3.76 -0.14
C CYS A 321 -17.87 2.30 -0.45
N LYS A 322 -17.81 1.87 -1.72
CA LYS A 322 -18.24 0.52 -2.16
C LYS A 322 -17.62 -0.65 -1.35
N PHE A 323 -16.35 -0.51 -0.98
CA PHE A 323 -15.60 -1.53 -0.25
C PHE A 323 -15.08 -0.99 1.09
N CYS A 324 -15.81 -0.03 1.68
CA CYS A 324 -15.44 0.54 2.95
C CYS A 324 -16.07 -0.25 4.10
N ASP A 325 -15.28 -0.66 5.07
CA ASP A 325 -15.72 -1.40 6.27
C ASP A 325 -16.81 -0.66 7.06
N PHE A 326 -16.92 0.65 6.86
CA PHE A 326 -17.88 1.53 7.56
C PHE A 326 -19.03 2.02 6.67
N ASN A 327 -19.25 1.41 5.50
CA ASN A 327 -20.32 1.83 4.57
C ASN A 327 -21.70 1.78 5.22
N VAL A 328 -21.98 0.77 6.07
CA VAL A 328 -23.24 0.62 6.82
C VAL A 328 -23.44 1.78 7.80
N ILE A 329 -22.39 2.16 8.54
CA ILE A 329 -22.42 3.31 9.46
C ILE A 329 -22.69 4.61 8.69
N CYS A 330 -22.04 4.74 7.53
CA CYS A 330 -22.16 5.90 6.66
C CYS A 330 -23.44 5.92 5.81
N LYS A 331 -24.26 4.85 5.84
CA LYS A 331 -25.47 4.69 5.03
C LYS A 331 -25.19 4.88 3.51
N ARG A 332 -24.10 4.29 3.02
CA ARG A 332 -23.64 4.37 1.63
C ARG A 332 -23.66 3.00 0.97
#